data_889dfbd65619a1a54dbdd170064e6a9d
#
_entry.id   889dfbd65619a1a54dbdd170064e6a9d
#
_cell.length_a   1.000
_cell.length_b   1.000
_cell.length_c   1.000
_cell.angle_alpha   90.00
_cell.angle_beta   90.00
_cell.angle_gamma   90.00
#
_symmetry.space_group_name_H-M   'P 1'
#
loop_
_entity.id
_entity.type
_entity.pdbx_description
1 polymer ?
#
loop_
_entity_poly.entity_id
_entity_poly.type
_entity_poly.pdbx_seq_one_letter_code
_entity_poly.pdbx_strand_id
1 'polypeptide(L)'
;IMKQLWYNCRMNKLTHFDDSGQAHMVDVGQKASTHRIAKATGHIQMSPQTYEMVVSGTHKKGDVIGIARIAAIQATKKSPDLIPLCHPIALTRVAVEFQNDPKSHAIHCTVTTENIGQTGVEIEALTGVQIGLLTIYDMCKAVDRGMVIKEVKLLEKSGGKSGTWTAT
;
A
#
# COMPACT_ATOMS: atom_id res chain seq x y z
N ILE A 1 -23.82 18.71 33.25
CA ILE A 1 -22.44 19.16 32.96
C ILE A 1 -21.67 18.07 32.20
N MET A 2 -21.93 16.75 32.35
CA MET A 2 -21.21 15.68 31.63
C MET A 2 -21.63 15.48 30.17
N LYS A 3 -22.74 16.01 29.69
CA LYS A 3 -23.16 15.91 28.27
C LYS A 3 -22.53 16.95 27.35
N GLN A 4 -21.93 18.01 27.88
CA GLN A 4 -21.33 19.09 27.06
C GLN A 4 -19.88 18.84 26.66
N LEU A 5 -19.18 17.87 27.28
CA LEU A 5 -17.79 17.56 26.99
C LEU A 5 -17.61 16.60 25.76
N TRP A 6 -18.70 15.98 25.30
CA TRP A 6 -18.66 15.07 24.13
C TRP A 6 -18.88 15.79 22.79
N TYR A 7 -19.26 17.07 22.81
CA TYR A 7 -19.59 17.82 21.59
C TYR A 7 -18.42 18.50 20.89
N ASN A 8 -17.22 18.53 21.49
CA ASN A 8 -16.03 19.18 20.93
C ASN A 8 -14.97 18.27 20.36
N CYS A 9 -15.19 16.95 20.34
CA CYS A 9 -14.44 16.10 19.47
C CYS A 9 -15.02 16.28 18.06
N ARG A 10 -14.35 16.99 17.16
CA ARG A 10 -14.63 16.95 15.73
C ARG A 10 -14.46 15.49 15.31
N MET A 11 -15.54 14.73 15.42
CA MET A 11 -15.61 13.41 14.81
C MET A 11 -15.39 13.62 13.32
N ASN A 12 -14.21 13.26 12.80
CA ASN A 12 -14.01 13.11 11.37
C ASN A 12 -15.05 12.11 10.90
N LYS A 13 -16.11 12.60 10.25
CA LYS A 13 -17.18 11.75 9.71
C LYS A 13 -16.55 10.76 8.73
N LEU A 14 -16.82 9.47 8.93
CA LEU A 14 -16.40 8.45 7.97
C LEU A 14 -17.17 8.72 6.67
N THR A 15 -16.44 9.07 5.63
CA THR A 15 -17.02 9.54 4.36
C THR A 15 -17.67 8.45 3.52
N HIS A 16 -17.43 7.18 3.84
CA HIS A 16 -18.00 6.02 3.15
C HIS A 16 -19.36 5.56 3.70
N PHE A 17 -19.93 6.32 4.66
CA PHE A 17 -21.28 6.06 5.16
C PHE A 17 -22.12 7.33 5.01
N ASP A 18 -23.34 7.16 4.49
CA ASP A 18 -24.32 8.24 4.40
C ASP A 18 -24.96 8.56 5.77
N ASP A 19 -25.89 9.53 5.79
CA ASP A 19 -26.55 9.92 7.03
C ASP A 19 -27.50 8.85 7.58
N SER A 20 -27.87 7.84 6.78
CA SER A 20 -28.66 6.67 7.18
C SER A 20 -27.77 5.49 7.62
N GLY A 21 -26.43 5.63 7.56
CA GLY A 21 -25.48 4.60 7.94
C GLY A 21 -25.22 3.55 6.84
N GLN A 22 -25.65 3.82 5.60
CA GLN A 22 -25.39 2.91 4.49
C GLN A 22 -24.06 3.20 3.81
N ALA A 23 -23.34 2.14 3.41
CA ALA A 23 -22.09 2.25 2.72
C ALA A 23 -22.28 2.77 1.28
N HIS A 24 -21.47 3.73 0.87
CA HIS A 24 -21.44 4.24 -0.49
C HIS A 24 -20.03 4.63 -0.93
N MET A 25 -19.78 4.59 -2.23
CA MET A 25 -18.57 5.16 -2.80
C MET A 25 -18.69 6.68 -2.83
N VAL A 26 -17.69 7.39 -2.30
CA VAL A 26 -17.70 8.86 -2.18
C VAL A 26 -17.76 9.50 -3.55
N ASP A 27 -18.70 10.45 -3.76
CA ASP A 27 -18.73 11.24 -4.99
C ASP A 27 -17.53 12.21 -5.03
N VAL A 28 -16.73 12.07 -6.08
CA VAL A 28 -15.57 12.94 -6.35
C VAL A 28 -15.74 13.79 -7.60
N GLY A 29 -16.90 13.71 -8.26
CA GLY A 29 -17.16 14.35 -9.56
C GLY A 29 -16.92 15.86 -9.59
N GLN A 30 -17.19 16.55 -8.48
CA GLN A 30 -17.01 18.00 -8.33
C GLN A 30 -15.60 18.42 -7.89
N LYS A 31 -14.67 17.46 -7.65
CA LYS A 31 -13.30 17.80 -7.24
C LYS A 31 -12.45 18.14 -8.46
N ALA A 32 -11.58 19.14 -8.31
CA ALA A 32 -10.59 19.46 -9.34
C ALA A 32 -9.64 18.28 -9.56
N SER A 33 -9.33 18.02 -10.83
CA SER A 33 -8.28 17.09 -11.19
C SER A 33 -6.92 17.71 -10.88
N THR A 34 -6.12 17.02 -10.07
CA THR A 34 -4.77 17.48 -9.66
C THR A 34 -3.79 16.32 -9.71
N HIS A 35 -2.50 16.63 -9.80
CA HIS A 35 -1.46 15.60 -9.65
C HIS A 35 -1.49 15.04 -8.23
N ARG A 36 -1.54 13.72 -8.13
CA ARG A 36 -1.60 12.96 -6.87
C ARG A 36 -0.43 12.01 -6.82
N ILE A 37 0.21 11.97 -5.67
CA ILE A 37 1.30 11.03 -5.38
C ILE A 37 0.99 10.36 -4.06
N ALA A 38 1.26 9.07 -3.96
CA ALA A 38 1.29 8.34 -2.70
C ALA A 38 2.50 7.41 -2.68
N LYS A 39 3.12 7.32 -1.50
CA LYS A 39 4.25 6.43 -1.23
C LYS A 39 3.94 5.59 0.00
N ALA A 40 3.97 4.27 -0.15
CA ALA A 40 3.78 3.31 0.92
C ALA A 40 5.01 2.42 1.07
N THR A 41 5.19 1.86 2.26
CA THR A 41 6.27 0.91 2.56
C THR A 41 5.77 -0.25 3.40
N GLY A 42 6.58 -1.29 3.50
CA GLY A 42 6.47 -2.41 4.40
C GLY A 42 7.68 -3.32 4.21
N HIS A 43 7.79 -4.36 5.02
CA HIS A 43 8.86 -5.33 4.85
C HIS A 43 8.41 -6.75 5.18
N ILE A 44 9.15 -7.72 4.67
CA ILE A 44 9.02 -9.14 5.04
C ILE A 44 10.31 -9.60 5.71
N GLN A 45 10.18 -10.10 6.93
CA GLN A 45 11.27 -10.68 7.70
C GLN A 45 11.25 -12.21 7.52
N MET A 46 12.42 -12.81 7.42
CA MET A 46 12.59 -14.24 7.13
C MET A 46 13.78 -14.82 7.89
N SER A 47 13.97 -16.14 7.80
CA SER A 47 15.16 -16.78 8.34
C SER A 47 16.43 -16.34 7.59
N PRO A 48 17.61 -16.35 8.24
CA PRO A 48 18.87 -16.01 7.58
C PRO A 48 19.10 -16.81 6.29
N GLN A 49 18.81 -18.10 6.33
CA GLN A 49 18.97 -18.99 5.19
C GLN A 49 18.08 -18.59 3.99
N THR A 50 16.81 -18.27 4.27
CA THR A 50 15.86 -17.82 3.23
C THR A 50 16.29 -16.47 2.66
N TYR A 51 16.74 -15.56 3.51
CA TYR A 51 17.24 -14.25 3.09
C TYR A 51 18.40 -14.38 2.12
N GLU A 52 19.42 -15.19 2.44
CA GLU A 52 20.58 -15.43 1.57
C GLU A 52 20.15 -16.03 0.21
N MET A 53 19.21 -16.98 0.22
CA MET A 53 18.69 -17.57 -1.02
C MET A 53 18.00 -16.55 -1.92
N VAL A 54 17.24 -15.62 -1.34
CA VAL A 54 16.53 -14.57 -2.10
C VAL A 54 17.51 -13.54 -2.65
N VAL A 55 18.45 -13.09 -1.82
CA VAL A 55 19.41 -12.03 -2.20
C VAL A 55 20.43 -12.51 -3.20
N SER A 56 20.91 -13.75 -3.07
CA SER A 56 21.88 -14.36 -4.02
C SER A 56 21.26 -14.79 -5.34
N GLY A 57 19.92 -14.79 -5.46
CA GLY A 57 19.24 -15.27 -6.66
C GLY A 57 19.32 -16.77 -6.87
N THR A 58 19.74 -17.54 -5.87
CA THR A 58 19.90 -19.02 -5.97
C THR A 58 18.62 -19.79 -5.71
N HIS A 59 17.49 -19.08 -5.52
CA HIS A 59 16.20 -19.71 -5.26
C HIS A 59 15.73 -20.54 -6.47
N LYS A 60 15.29 -21.78 -6.23
CA LYS A 60 14.85 -22.73 -7.29
C LYS A 60 13.72 -22.19 -8.17
N LYS A 61 12.90 -21.26 -7.68
CA LYS A 61 11.81 -20.60 -8.42
C LYS A 61 12.27 -19.39 -9.24
N GLY A 62 13.57 -19.10 -9.31
CA GLY A 62 14.12 -17.99 -10.08
C GLY A 62 14.14 -16.66 -9.32
N ASP A 63 14.03 -15.55 -10.05
CA ASP A 63 14.11 -14.18 -9.51
C ASP A 63 12.87 -13.82 -8.69
N VAL A 64 12.96 -14.06 -7.38
CA VAL A 64 11.89 -13.78 -6.41
C VAL A 64 11.51 -12.28 -6.40
N ILE A 65 12.52 -11.41 -6.42
CA ILE A 65 12.33 -9.97 -6.35
C ILE A 65 11.73 -9.43 -7.65
N GLY A 66 12.18 -9.91 -8.80
CA GLY A 66 11.61 -9.53 -10.09
C GLY A 66 10.13 -9.91 -10.21
N ILE A 67 9.76 -11.14 -9.82
CA ILE A 67 8.36 -11.59 -9.79
C ILE A 67 7.53 -10.74 -8.82
N ALA A 68 8.03 -10.48 -7.61
CA ALA A 68 7.35 -9.65 -6.63
C ALA A 68 7.14 -8.22 -7.13
N ARG A 69 8.09 -7.65 -7.87
CA ARG A 69 7.98 -6.33 -8.48
C ARG A 69 6.83 -6.27 -9.50
N ILE A 70 6.76 -7.26 -10.39
CA ILE A 70 5.68 -7.33 -11.38
C ILE A 70 4.33 -7.50 -10.68
N ALA A 71 4.25 -8.36 -9.66
CA ALA A 71 3.03 -8.56 -8.88
C ALA A 71 2.58 -7.28 -8.16
N ALA A 72 3.51 -6.55 -7.55
CA ALA A 72 3.23 -5.25 -6.92
C ALA A 72 2.65 -4.25 -7.93
N ILE A 73 3.29 -4.08 -9.10
CA ILE A 73 2.80 -3.19 -10.16
C ILE A 73 1.41 -3.63 -10.63
N GLN A 74 1.19 -4.91 -10.82
CA GLN A 74 -0.12 -5.43 -11.26
C GLN A 74 -1.20 -5.17 -10.21
N ALA A 75 -0.88 -5.35 -8.93
CA ALA A 75 -1.80 -5.15 -7.82
C ALA A 75 -2.29 -3.71 -7.69
N THR A 76 -1.42 -2.71 -7.92
CA THR A 76 -1.84 -1.30 -7.89
C THR A 76 -2.98 -1.02 -8.88
N LYS A 77 -3.00 -1.71 -10.03
CA LYS A 77 -4.02 -1.55 -11.07
C LYS A 77 -5.30 -2.36 -10.80
N LYS A 78 -5.30 -3.16 -9.73
CA LYS A 78 -6.39 -4.04 -9.32
C LYS A 78 -7.02 -3.64 -7.99
N SER A 79 -6.63 -2.50 -7.41
CA SER A 79 -7.14 -2.03 -6.13
C SER A 79 -8.68 -1.95 -6.07
N PRO A 80 -9.39 -1.43 -7.09
CA PRO A 80 -10.85 -1.38 -7.06
C PRO A 80 -11.54 -2.76 -7.11
N ASP A 81 -10.86 -3.78 -7.65
CA ASP A 81 -11.38 -5.15 -7.65
C ASP A 81 -11.26 -5.82 -6.25
N LEU A 82 -10.38 -5.29 -5.39
CA LEU A 82 -10.06 -5.85 -4.07
C LEU A 82 -10.70 -5.07 -2.92
N ILE A 83 -10.85 -3.76 -3.07
CA ILE A 83 -11.34 -2.85 -2.04
C ILE A 83 -12.68 -2.27 -2.48
N PRO A 84 -13.80 -2.67 -1.85
CA PRO A 84 -15.15 -2.47 -2.39
C PRO A 84 -15.54 -1.02 -2.72
N LEU A 85 -15.06 -0.04 -1.96
CA LEU A 85 -15.43 1.37 -2.14
C LEU A 85 -14.29 2.20 -2.74
N CYS A 86 -13.27 1.55 -3.29
CA CYS A 86 -12.16 2.21 -3.98
C CYS A 86 -12.59 2.61 -5.40
N HIS A 87 -12.25 3.84 -5.81
CA HIS A 87 -12.51 4.31 -7.17
C HIS A 87 -11.57 3.63 -8.17
N PRO A 88 -12.03 3.31 -9.38
CA PRO A 88 -11.13 2.91 -10.46
C PRO A 88 -10.29 4.11 -10.92
N ILE A 89 -8.98 4.00 -10.81
CA ILE A 89 -8.03 5.09 -11.08
C ILE A 89 -7.11 4.72 -12.23
N ALA A 90 -6.97 5.62 -13.21
CA ALA A 90 -5.96 5.52 -14.24
C ALA A 90 -4.60 6.03 -13.68
N LEU A 91 -3.76 5.11 -13.23
CA LEU A 91 -2.41 5.44 -12.77
C LEU A 91 -1.53 5.89 -13.94
N THR A 92 -0.81 7.00 -13.77
CA THR A 92 0.15 7.51 -14.74
C THR A 92 1.56 6.96 -14.51
N ARG A 93 1.87 6.60 -13.26
CA ARG A 93 3.17 6.01 -12.87
C ARG A 93 3.01 5.09 -11.68
N VAL A 94 3.77 3.99 -11.72
CA VAL A 94 4.01 3.09 -10.58
C VAL A 94 5.50 2.80 -10.52
N ALA A 95 6.13 3.06 -9.37
CA ALA A 95 7.51 2.66 -9.09
C ALA A 95 7.53 1.72 -7.89
N VAL A 96 8.27 0.62 -7.99
CA VAL A 96 8.43 -0.38 -6.93
C VAL A 96 9.91 -0.56 -6.66
N GLU A 97 10.31 -0.34 -5.43
CA GLU A 97 11.69 -0.47 -4.97
C GLU A 97 11.77 -1.54 -3.89
N PHE A 98 12.77 -2.42 -4.02
CA PHE A 98 13.11 -3.39 -2.98
C PHE A 98 14.50 -3.08 -2.44
N GLN A 99 14.64 -3.12 -1.11
CA GLN A 99 15.90 -2.91 -0.41
C GLN A 99 16.13 -4.05 0.57
N ASN A 100 17.36 -4.57 0.56
CA ASN A 100 17.79 -5.64 1.43
C ASN A 100 18.24 -5.07 2.78
N ASP A 101 17.79 -5.65 3.89
CA ASP A 101 18.30 -5.39 5.23
C ASP A 101 18.94 -6.66 5.81
N PRO A 102 20.28 -6.80 5.70
CA PRO A 102 20.99 -7.97 6.20
C PRO A 102 21.00 -8.06 7.74
N LYS A 103 20.76 -6.95 8.46
CA LYS A 103 20.77 -6.96 9.92
C LYS A 103 19.55 -7.63 10.50
N SER A 104 18.39 -7.39 9.90
CA SER A 104 17.12 -7.97 10.34
C SER A 104 16.68 -9.15 9.50
N HIS A 105 17.47 -9.55 8.47
CA HIS A 105 17.11 -10.54 7.45
C HIS A 105 15.74 -10.22 6.85
N ALA A 106 15.57 -8.98 6.42
CA ALA A 106 14.32 -8.48 5.88
C ALA A 106 14.51 -7.89 4.48
N ILE A 107 13.43 -7.91 3.71
CA ILE A 107 13.34 -7.22 2.43
C ILE A 107 12.27 -6.16 2.56
N HIS A 108 12.65 -4.91 2.42
CA HIS A 108 11.76 -3.76 2.38
C HIS A 108 11.20 -3.58 0.97
N CYS A 109 9.92 -3.27 0.89
CA CYS A 109 9.23 -2.89 -0.33
C CYS A 109 8.70 -1.47 -0.18
N THR A 110 8.99 -0.62 -1.14
CA THR A 110 8.42 0.73 -1.23
C THR A 110 7.73 0.88 -2.58
N VAL A 111 6.48 1.33 -2.56
CA VAL A 111 5.68 1.57 -3.76
C VAL A 111 5.28 3.03 -3.82
N THR A 112 5.56 3.65 -4.96
CA THR A 112 5.10 5.00 -5.29
C THR A 112 4.11 4.92 -6.44
N THR A 113 2.94 5.53 -6.26
CA THR A 113 1.88 5.60 -7.27
C THR A 113 1.54 7.05 -7.58
N GLU A 114 1.23 7.34 -8.84
CA GLU A 114 0.88 8.68 -9.30
C GLU A 114 -0.31 8.63 -10.27
N ASN A 115 -1.15 9.67 -10.20
CA ASN A 115 -2.17 9.94 -11.20
C ASN A 115 -2.42 11.45 -11.35
N ILE A 116 -3.19 11.82 -12.38
CA ILE A 116 -3.84 13.12 -12.49
C ILE A 116 -5.33 12.87 -12.37
N GLY A 117 -5.93 13.26 -11.23
CA GLY A 117 -7.32 12.90 -10.98
C GLY A 117 -7.92 13.58 -9.74
N GLN A 118 -9.17 13.22 -9.48
CA GLN A 118 -10.03 13.81 -8.46
C GLN A 118 -9.86 13.17 -7.07
N THR A 119 -9.21 11.99 -7.00
CA THR A 119 -8.97 11.26 -5.74
C THR A 119 -7.52 10.84 -5.61
N GLY A 120 -7.10 10.50 -4.38
CA GLY A 120 -5.74 10.07 -4.07
C GLY A 120 -5.49 8.63 -4.51
N VAL A 121 -4.23 8.22 -4.45
CA VAL A 121 -3.72 6.91 -4.89
C VAL A 121 -3.06 6.11 -3.75
N GLU A 122 -3.49 6.42 -2.52
CA GLU A 122 -2.93 5.81 -1.30
C GLU A 122 -3.21 4.30 -1.24
N ILE A 123 -4.42 3.89 -1.64
CA ILE A 123 -4.84 2.49 -1.62
C ILE A 123 -4.05 1.68 -2.64
N GLU A 124 -3.80 2.25 -3.82
CA GLU A 124 -2.98 1.64 -4.85
C GLU A 124 -1.56 1.37 -4.36
N ALA A 125 -0.94 2.36 -3.69
CA ALA A 125 0.39 2.19 -3.13
C ALA A 125 0.44 1.11 -2.04
N LEU A 126 -0.51 1.13 -1.10
CA LEU A 126 -0.62 0.14 -0.01
C LEU A 126 -0.89 -1.28 -0.56
N THR A 127 -1.77 -1.41 -1.54
CA THR A 127 -2.08 -2.70 -2.19
C THR A 127 -0.83 -3.26 -2.89
N GLY A 128 -0.09 -2.40 -3.59
CA GLY A 128 1.16 -2.78 -4.24
C GLY A 128 2.19 -3.35 -3.25
N VAL A 129 2.40 -2.68 -2.10
CA VAL A 129 3.30 -3.16 -1.06
C VAL A 129 2.87 -4.52 -0.53
N GLN A 130 1.59 -4.67 -0.16
CA GLN A 130 1.09 -5.92 0.41
C GLN A 130 1.24 -7.10 -0.54
N ILE A 131 0.85 -6.94 -1.80
CA ILE A 131 0.92 -8.03 -2.79
C ILE A 131 2.37 -8.32 -3.20
N GLY A 132 3.22 -7.30 -3.28
CA GLY A 132 4.66 -7.51 -3.50
C GLY A 132 5.29 -8.37 -2.40
N LEU A 133 5.06 -8.05 -1.14
CA LEU A 133 5.57 -8.81 0.01
C LEU A 133 4.93 -10.20 0.12
N LEU A 134 3.62 -10.31 -0.14
CA LEU A 134 2.92 -11.59 -0.16
C LEU A 134 3.43 -12.51 -1.27
N THR A 135 3.86 -11.96 -2.39
CA THR A 135 4.48 -12.73 -3.49
C THR A 135 5.83 -13.31 -3.07
N ILE A 136 6.66 -12.55 -2.33
CA ILE A 136 7.90 -13.10 -1.74
C ILE A 136 7.55 -14.26 -0.81
N TYR A 137 6.55 -14.10 0.07
CA TYR A 137 6.08 -15.16 0.95
C TYR A 137 5.66 -16.41 0.16
N ASP A 138 4.83 -16.27 -0.85
CA ASP A 138 4.35 -17.39 -1.65
C ASP A 138 5.51 -18.16 -2.34
N MET A 139 6.46 -17.43 -2.86
CA MET A 139 7.61 -18.04 -3.53
C MET A 139 8.53 -18.78 -2.57
N CYS A 140 8.67 -18.31 -1.32
CA CYS A 140 9.61 -18.86 -0.34
C CYS A 140 8.97 -19.80 0.70
N LYS A 141 7.65 -19.87 0.84
CA LYS A 141 6.93 -20.64 1.88
C LYS A 141 7.26 -22.13 1.93
N ALA A 142 7.78 -22.70 0.84
CA ALA A 142 8.20 -24.11 0.82
C ALA A 142 9.43 -24.37 1.70
N VAL A 143 10.27 -23.35 1.91
CA VAL A 143 11.50 -23.41 2.72
C VAL A 143 11.38 -22.67 4.04
N ASP A 144 10.54 -21.64 4.10
CA ASP A 144 10.33 -20.82 5.32
C ASP A 144 8.86 -20.40 5.43
N ARG A 145 8.11 -21.05 6.33
CA ARG A 145 6.73 -20.69 6.62
C ARG A 145 6.61 -19.64 7.73
N GLY A 146 7.72 -19.37 8.44
CA GLY A 146 7.77 -18.43 9.54
C GLY A 146 7.97 -16.98 9.15
N MET A 147 8.01 -16.66 7.86
CA MET A 147 8.15 -15.28 7.38
C MET A 147 7.00 -14.40 7.85
N VAL A 148 7.31 -13.16 8.20
CA VAL A 148 6.34 -12.21 8.73
C VAL A 148 6.38 -10.91 7.93
N ILE A 149 5.23 -10.53 7.36
CA ILE A 149 5.04 -9.22 6.75
C ILE A 149 4.72 -8.22 7.86
N LYS A 150 5.46 -7.11 7.89
CA LYS A 150 5.38 -6.11 8.96
C LYS A 150 5.35 -4.68 8.40
N GLU A 151 4.82 -3.77 9.22
CA GLU A 151 4.88 -2.32 9.05
C GLU A 151 4.43 -1.81 7.69
N VAL A 152 3.39 -2.42 7.13
CA VAL A 152 2.77 -1.89 5.93
C VAL A 152 2.03 -0.59 6.28
N LYS A 153 2.55 0.53 5.75
CA LYS A 153 2.03 1.86 6.07
C LYS A 153 2.23 2.84 4.93
N LEU A 154 1.41 3.88 4.93
CA LEU A 154 1.61 5.05 4.09
C LEU A 154 2.78 5.88 4.65
N LEU A 155 3.69 6.33 3.81
CA LEU A 155 4.79 7.24 4.17
C LEU A 155 4.45 8.68 3.82
N GLU A 156 3.88 8.88 2.64
CA GLU A 156 3.63 10.21 2.10
C GLU A 156 2.43 10.16 1.16
N LYS A 157 1.69 11.25 1.15
CA LYS A 157 0.76 11.56 0.07
C LYS A 157 0.82 13.04 -0.25
N SER A 158 0.57 13.39 -1.50
CA SER A 158 0.48 14.79 -1.92
C SER A 158 -0.60 15.01 -2.97
N GLY A 159 -1.02 16.27 -3.08
CA GLY A 159 -2.06 16.73 -4.00
C GLY A 159 -3.45 16.84 -3.37
N GLY A 160 -4.32 17.58 -4.08
CA GLY A 160 -5.69 17.88 -3.66
C GLY A 160 -5.82 18.88 -2.51
N LYS A 161 -7.04 18.98 -1.96
CA LYS A 161 -7.35 19.96 -0.90
C LYS A 161 -6.58 19.73 0.40
N SER A 162 -6.19 18.49 0.71
CA SER A 162 -5.48 18.14 1.94
C SER A 162 -3.97 18.41 1.87
N GLY A 163 -3.45 18.88 0.73
CA GLY A 163 -2.03 19.17 0.57
C GLY A 163 -1.15 17.93 0.71
N THR A 164 0.04 18.13 1.29
CA THR A 164 1.00 17.06 1.57
C THR A 164 0.86 16.58 3.01
N TRP A 165 0.91 15.27 3.18
CA TRP A 165 0.99 14.59 4.47
C TRP A 165 2.15 13.60 4.45
N THR A 166 2.94 13.57 5.51
CA THR A 166 4.04 12.63 5.73
C THR A 166 3.86 11.93 7.07
N ALA A 167 4.18 10.65 7.12
CA ALA A 167 4.21 9.89 8.37
C ALA A 167 5.33 10.43 9.28
N THR A 168 5.00 10.62 10.55
CA THR A 168 5.95 10.97 11.63
C THR A 168 6.57 9.72 12.23
#